data_cd9c6c6317c06cc0905810d041b9f331
#
_entry.id   cd9c6c6317c06cc0905810d041b9f331
#
_cell.length_a   1.000
_cell.length_b   1.000
_cell.length_c   1.000
_cell.angle_alpha   90.00
_cell.angle_beta   90.00
_cell.angle_gamma   90.00
#
_symmetry.space_group_name_H-M   'P 1'
#
loop_
_entity.id
_entity.type
_entity.pdbx_description
1 polymer ?
#
loop_
_entity_poly.entity_id
_entity_poly.type
_entity_poly.pdbx_seq_one_letter_code
_entity_poly.pdbx_strand_id
1 'polypeptide(L)'
;MLGLWSVGTAPIGLNLHIAFEVAAINDLLDAPKRLKDNGIIPLSFFGEESLEPSVIGWMPAAAVYFRDPDGHLMEYLTMLDYKERRTDLGIVGWSEWLSNMR
;
A
#
# COMPACT_ATOMS: atom_id res chain seq x y z
N MET A 1 -5.08 5.95 11.74
CA MET A 1 -5.31 7.37 11.53
C MET A 1 -5.35 7.70 10.05
N LEU A 2 -6.21 8.60 9.67
CA LEU A 2 -6.36 9.01 8.28
C LEU A 2 -5.29 10.04 7.91
N GLY A 3 -4.55 9.75 6.85
CA GLY A 3 -3.58 10.70 6.33
C GLY A 3 -4.16 11.49 5.16
N LEU A 4 -4.38 12.77 5.35
CA LEU A 4 -4.95 13.63 4.32
C LEU A 4 -3.99 14.76 3.92
N TRP A 5 -2.72 14.47 3.94
CA TRP A 5 -1.71 15.50 3.75
C TRP A 5 -1.76 16.17 2.37
N SER A 6 -2.43 15.60 1.41
CA SER A 6 -2.55 16.22 0.09
C SER A 6 -3.81 17.06 -0.09
N VAL A 7 -4.75 16.99 0.85
CA VAL A 7 -6.07 17.61 0.65
C VAL A 7 -6.00 19.11 0.55
N GLY A 8 -5.29 19.74 1.44
CA GLY A 8 -5.22 21.20 1.47
C GLY A 8 -4.33 21.82 0.41
N THR A 9 -3.58 21.01 -0.33
CA THR A 9 -2.59 21.52 -1.29
C THR A 9 -2.82 21.03 -2.71
N ALA A 10 -3.73 20.04 -2.89
CA ALA A 10 -3.95 19.48 -4.23
C ALA A 10 -4.68 20.49 -5.12
N PRO A 11 -4.19 20.72 -6.33
CA PRO A 11 -4.91 21.54 -7.28
C PRO A 11 -6.28 20.94 -7.60
N ILE A 12 -7.19 21.79 -7.99
CA ILE A 12 -8.52 21.36 -8.40
C ILE A 12 -8.41 20.44 -9.60
N GLY A 13 -9.14 19.32 -9.54
CA GLY A 13 -9.18 18.36 -10.64
C GLY A 13 -8.19 17.22 -10.52
N LEU A 14 -7.27 17.26 -9.57
CA LEU A 14 -6.36 16.16 -9.35
C LEU A 14 -6.99 15.12 -8.43
N ASN A 15 -6.62 13.87 -8.64
CA ASN A 15 -7.03 12.79 -7.75
C ASN A 15 -6.35 12.96 -6.41
N LEU A 16 -7.08 12.73 -5.34
CA LEU A 16 -6.52 12.74 -4.00
C LEU A 16 -5.81 11.42 -3.75
N HIS A 17 -4.80 11.48 -2.90
CA HIS A 17 -4.12 10.30 -2.40
C HIS A 17 -4.35 10.24 -0.89
N ILE A 18 -5.11 9.26 -0.44
CA ILE A 18 -5.47 9.12 0.96
C ILE A 18 -4.86 7.81 1.48
N ALA A 19 -4.07 7.92 2.53
CA ALA A 19 -3.41 6.77 3.14
C ALA A 19 -4.01 6.49 4.52
N PHE A 20 -4.29 5.21 4.78
CA PHE A 20 -4.78 4.74 6.07
C PHE A 20 -3.73 3.80 6.66
N GLU A 21 -3.22 4.14 7.82
CA GLU A 21 -2.29 3.25 8.51
C GLU A 21 -3.07 2.15 9.22
N VAL A 22 -2.66 0.88 9.01
CA VAL A 22 -3.23 -0.26 9.73
C VAL A 22 -2.24 -0.73 10.78
N ALA A 23 -2.77 -1.26 11.89
CA ALA A 23 -1.96 -1.54 13.06
C ALA A 23 -1.07 -2.78 12.92
N ALA A 24 -1.49 -3.74 12.10
CA ALA A 24 -0.78 -5.02 12.01
C ALA A 24 -0.63 -5.47 10.57
N ILE A 25 0.50 -6.11 10.29
CA ILE A 25 0.77 -6.64 8.94
C ILE A 25 -0.27 -7.68 8.53
N ASN A 26 -0.78 -8.46 9.46
CA ASN A 26 -1.79 -9.46 9.13
C ASN A 26 -3.07 -8.84 8.57
N ASP A 27 -3.46 -7.69 9.09
CA ASP A 27 -4.62 -6.96 8.57
C ASP A 27 -4.36 -6.50 7.15
N LEU A 28 -3.14 -6.08 6.88
CA LEU A 28 -2.77 -5.63 5.54
C LEU A 28 -2.70 -6.80 4.55
N LEU A 29 -2.23 -7.96 5.01
CA LEU A 29 -2.14 -9.14 4.13
C LEU A 29 -3.52 -9.64 3.70
N ASP A 30 -4.54 -9.42 4.53
CA ASP A 30 -5.91 -9.80 4.20
C ASP A 30 -6.62 -8.77 3.34
N ALA A 31 -6.11 -7.55 3.29
CA ALA A 31 -6.79 -6.44 2.62
C ALA A 31 -7.01 -6.67 1.12
N PRO A 32 -6.06 -7.19 0.34
CA PRO A 32 -6.30 -7.38 -1.09
C PRO A 32 -7.48 -8.30 -1.37
N LYS A 33 -7.60 -9.38 -0.62
CA LYS A 33 -8.71 -10.31 -0.80
C LYS A 33 -10.03 -9.67 -0.42
N ARG A 34 -10.05 -8.95 0.69
CA ARG A 34 -11.28 -8.27 1.14
C ARG A 34 -11.74 -7.22 0.13
N LEU A 35 -10.79 -6.49 -0.43
CA LEU A 35 -11.11 -5.51 -1.47
C LEU A 35 -11.72 -6.21 -2.67
N LYS A 36 -11.09 -7.27 -3.14
CA LYS A 36 -11.57 -7.99 -4.31
C LYS A 36 -12.95 -8.62 -4.06
N ASP A 37 -13.17 -9.16 -2.88
CA ASP A 37 -14.47 -9.74 -2.51
C ASP A 37 -15.58 -8.69 -2.50
N ASN A 38 -15.23 -7.42 -2.36
CA ASN A 38 -16.16 -6.30 -2.39
C ASN A 38 -16.19 -5.58 -3.74
N GLY A 39 -15.61 -6.17 -4.77
CA GLY A 39 -15.64 -5.60 -6.11
C GLY A 39 -14.62 -4.49 -6.36
N ILE A 40 -13.64 -4.34 -5.47
CA ILE A 40 -12.60 -3.33 -5.58
C ILE A 40 -11.30 -4.04 -5.99
N ILE A 41 -10.63 -3.52 -7.01
CA ILE A 41 -9.39 -4.15 -7.50
C ILE A 41 -8.22 -3.68 -6.64
N PRO A 42 -7.53 -4.61 -5.92
CA PRO A 42 -6.32 -4.24 -5.21
C PRO A 42 -5.16 -4.05 -6.18
N LEU A 43 -4.35 -3.03 -5.94
CA LEU A 43 -3.28 -2.65 -6.85
C LEU A 43 -1.93 -2.70 -6.14
N SER A 44 -0.88 -3.01 -6.92
CA SER A 44 0.49 -2.86 -6.46
C SER A 44 0.91 -1.39 -6.51
N PHE A 45 2.09 -1.10 -6.00
CA PHE A 45 2.67 0.24 -6.10
C PHE A 45 2.72 0.74 -7.55
N PHE A 46 2.87 -0.18 -8.50
CA PHE A 46 2.97 0.16 -9.92
C PHE A 46 1.62 0.22 -10.63
N GLY A 47 0.52 0.09 -9.89
CA GLY A 47 -0.82 0.23 -10.46
C GLY A 47 -1.37 -1.02 -11.12
N GLU A 48 -0.73 -2.15 -10.95
CA GLU A 48 -1.19 -3.43 -11.50
C GLU A 48 -1.98 -4.21 -10.45
N GLU A 49 -2.97 -4.96 -10.89
CA GLU A 49 -3.73 -5.79 -9.96
C GLU A 49 -2.82 -6.76 -9.24
N SER A 50 -2.94 -6.83 -7.91
CA SER A 50 -2.12 -7.70 -7.10
C SER A 50 -2.87 -8.15 -5.86
N LEU A 51 -2.74 -9.43 -5.50
CA LEU A 51 -3.33 -9.97 -4.28
C LEU A 51 -2.35 -9.97 -3.12
N GLU A 52 -1.21 -9.33 -3.27
CA GLU A 52 -0.25 -9.18 -2.19
C GLU A 52 0.15 -7.72 -2.03
N PRO A 53 0.51 -7.29 -0.82
CA PRO A 53 1.02 -5.94 -0.62
C PRO A 53 2.33 -5.71 -1.36
N SER A 54 2.59 -4.45 -1.69
CA SER A 54 3.91 -4.04 -2.14
C SER A 54 4.73 -3.61 -0.93
N VAL A 55 6.03 -3.88 -0.95
CA VAL A 55 6.92 -3.48 0.12
C VAL A 55 7.89 -2.44 -0.40
N ILE A 56 7.95 -1.32 0.30
CA ILE A 56 8.92 -0.26 0.01
C ILE A 56 10.11 -0.53 0.92
N GLY A 57 11.15 -1.14 0.36
CA GLY A 57 12.24 -1.72 1.16
C GLY A 57 13.04 -0.72 1.96
N TRP A 58 13.15 0.51 1.48
CA TRP A 58 13.96 1.53 2.14
C TRP A 58 13.21 2.25 3.26
N MET A 59 11.86 2.19 3.33
CA MET A 59 11.09 2.85 4.38
C MET A 59 11.17 2.15 5.74
N PRO A 60 11.12 0.84 5.95
CA PRO A 60 10.39 -0.16 5.19
C PRO A 60 8.90 -0.14 5.54
N ALA A 61 8.09 -0.27 4.56
CA ALA A 61 6.63 -0.25 4.73
C ALA A 61 5.97 -1.18 3.73
N ALA A 62 4.87 -1.78 4.13
CA ALA A 62 4.05 -2.57 3.22
C ALA A 62 2.76 -1.81 2.94
N ALA A 63 2.28 -1.86 1.70
CA ALA A 63 1.13 -1.09 1.29
C ALA A 63 0.28 -1.82 0.27
N VAL A 64 -1.02 -1.59 0.32
CA VAL A 64 -1.99 -2.05 -0.67
C VAL A 64 -2.70 -0.82 -1.20
N TYR A 65 -2.77 -0.69 -2.51
CA TYR A 65 -3.39 0.45 -3.17
C TYR A 65 -4.70 0.03 -3.80
N PHE A 66 -5.62 0.97 -3.93
CA PHE A 66 -6.87 0.76 -4.65
C PHE A 66 -7.44 2.13 -5.00
N ARG A 67 -8.43 2.15 -5.92
CA ARG A 67 -9.12 3.39 -6.25
C ARG A 67 -10.55 3.33 -5.76
N ASP A 68 -11.04 4.45 -5.26
CA ASP A 68 -12.45 4.56 -4.90
C ASP A 68 -13.29 4.75 -6.18
N PRO A 69 -14.64 4.76 -6.07
CA PRO A 69 -15.50 4.92 -7.24
C PRO A 69 -15.28 6.22 -7.99
N ASP A 70 -14.75 7.25 -7.34
CA ASP A 70 -14.45 8.52 -7.97
C ASP A 70 -13.06 8.57 -8.58
N GLY A 71 -12.30 7.48 -8.48
CA GLY A 71 -10.98 7.40 -9.07
C GLY A 71 -9.85 7.90 -8.18
N HIS A 72 -10.15 8.25 -6.93
CA HIS A 72 -9.11 8.68 -6.00
C HIS A 72 -8.23 7.50 -5.59
N LEU A 73 -6.92 7.74 -5.50
CA LEU A 73 -6.00 6.70 -5.06
C LEU A 73 -6.06 6.57 -3.55
N MET A 74 -6.34 5.35 -3.09
CA MET A 74 -6.41 5.01 -1.68
C MET A 74 -5.28 4.05 -1.34
N GLU A 75 -4.82 4.10 -0.11
CA GLU A 75 -3.71 3.26 0.31
C GLU A 75 -3.93 2.78 1.74
N TYR A 76 -3.79 1.47 1.96
CA TYR A 76 -3.59 0.92 3.30
C TYR A 76 -2.12 0.63 3.47
N LEU A 77 -1.54 1.06 4.57
CA LEU A 77 -0.11 0.82 4.78
C LEU A 77 0.16 0.44 6.24
N THR A 78 1.26 -0.29 6.44
CA THR A 78 1.79 -0.55 7.77
C THR A 78 3.31 -0.46 7.71
N MET A 79 3.90 0.09 8.77
CA MET A 79 5.34 0.17 8.86
C MET A 79 5.90 -1.17 9.33
N LEU A 80 7.01 -1.57 8.73
CA LEU A 80 7.73 -2.78 9.12
C LEU A 80 8.85 -2.39 10.09
N ASP A 81 9.54 -3.39 10.67
CA ASP A 81 10.66 -3.12 11.55
C ASP A 81 11.76 -2.41 10.76
N TYR A 82 12.15 -1.23 11.20
CA TYR A 82 13.16 -0.44 10.52
C TYR A 82 14.49 -1.19 10.37
N LYS A 83 14.79 -2.12 11.27
CA LYS A 83 16.00 -2.94 11.19
C LYS A 83 16.01 -3.86 9.97
N GLU A 84 14.83 -4.13 9.39
CA GLU A 84 14.71 -5.00 8.23
C GLU A 84 14.80 -4.24 6.91
N ARG A 85 15.06 -2.96 6.97
CA ARG A 85 15.18 -2.10 5.79
C ARG A 85 16.16 -2.67 4.77
N ARG A 86 15.70 -2.69 3.51
CA ARG A 86 16.50 -3.20 2.38
C ARG A 86 16.44 -2.19 1.25
N THR A 87 17.38 -1.27 1.23
CA THR A 87 17.42 -0.24 0.18
C THR A 87 17.75 -0.81 -1.20
N ASP A 88 18.43 -1.94 -1.23
CA ASP A 88 18.83 -2.61 -2.46
C ASP A 88 17.65 -3.25 -3.20
N LEU A 89 16.56 -3.57 -2.50
CA LEU A 89 15.41 -4.22 -3.13
C LEU A 89 14.45 -3.23 -3.80
N GLY A 90 14.52 -1.95 -3.42
CA GLY A 90 13.57 -0.97 -3.95
C GLY A 90 12.15 -1.30 -3.52
N ILE A 91 11.25 -1.45 -4.49
CA ILE A 91 9.86 -1.78 -4.23
C ILE A 91 9.57 -3.15 -4.81
N VAL A 92 9.17 -4.10 -3.97
CA VAL A 92 8.92 -5.49 -4.35
C VAL A 92 7.58 -5.95 -3.79
N GLY A 93 7.06 -7.07 -4.31
CA GLY A 93 5.88 -7.69 -3.74
C GLY A 93 6.20 -8.37 -2.42
N TRP A 94 5.16 -8.65 -1.63
CA TRP A 94 5.33 -9.27 -0.31
C TRP A 94 6.06 -10.61 -0.39
N SER A 95 5.72 -11.45 -1.37
CA SER A 95 6.36 -12.76 -1.50
C SER A 95 7.85 -12.64 -1.79
N GLU A 96 8.24 -11.69 -2.62
CA GLU A 96 9.65 -11.44 -2.91
C GLU A 96 10.37 -10.90 -1.68
N TRP A 97 9.72 -10.02 -0.94
CA TRP A 97 10.27 -9.49 0.30
C TRP A 97 10.59 -10.62 1.28
N LEU A 98 9.62 -11.52 1.52
CA LEU A 98 9.82 -12.65 2.42
C LEU A 98 10.96 -13.56 1.95
N SER A 99 11.06 -13.78 0.64
CA SER A 99 12.11 -14.62 0.06
C SER A 99 13.49 -14.06 0.36
N ASN A 100 13.63 -12.74 0.37
CA ASN A 100 14.91 -12.09 0.60
C ASN A 100 15.25 -11.90 2.09
N MET A 101 14.32 -12.17 2.98
CA MET A 101 14.52 -12.02 4.42
C MET A 101 15.01 -13.30 5.10
N ARG A 102 15.26 -14.32 4.35
CA ARG A 102 15.73 -15.61 4.87
C ARG A 102 17.23 -15.74 4.79
#